data_b50d76aef338683c8af0dc1ce0586635
#
_entry.id   b50d76aef338683c8af0dc1ce0586635
#
_cell.length_a   1.000
_cell.length_b   1.000
_cell.length_c   1.000
_cell.angle_alpha   90.00
_cell.angle_beta   90.00
_cell.angle_gamma   90.00
#
_symmetry.space_group_name_H-M   'P 1'
#
loop_
_entity.id
_entity.type
_entity.pdbx_description
1 polymer ?
#
loop_
_entity_poly.entity_id
_entity_poly.type
_entity_poly.pdbx_seq_one_letter_code
_entity_poly.pdbx_strand_id
1 'polypeptide(L)'
;MTDLTDSITPDDDMAATQPDAAVDAVVATLDSAEPMPAAETAQAPRMFGEFEAPVVLVLGLGESGLAMARWCARHGARVRVADTREAPANLPVLRAHVPDAEFVSGPFALSLLDGVTLVAISPGLSPLDPNVAALLNAANAQSVPVWGEIELFARALAGLKAAQGYAPRVLAITGTNGKTTTTALTGALVQRSGKTVGVAGNISPSALDKLSECVDADTLPDVWVLELSSFQLETTHTLDADAATVLNITQDHLDWHGTMEAYAAAKGRIFGANTVRVLNRQDAAVMAFASKNGGDITFGINEPGTPDALGLLRDGGMPWIVLAEADEEDLPKPTRRKKGDNAPAAPVPVRLKRLMPADALRIRGLHNATNAMAALALCRAIGLPVSALLHGLRDYAGEPHRVELIAAFDDIEFFDDSKGTNVGATVAALSGLSKHVVLIAGGDGKGQDFSPLAEPVAQFARAVVLIGRDAPLIREALANTGVALIDAPTLEAAVPQAAAQAQPGDAVLLSPACASFDMFRNYEHRAQVFHEAVVALAADRGVLL
;
A
#
# COMPACT_ATOMS: atom_id res chain seq x y z
N MET A 1 57.87 16.52 57.23
CA MET A 1 58.86 16.02 56.25
C MET A 1 58.01 15.35 55.15
N THR A 2 57.90 15.83 54.10
CA THR A 2 58.29 16.60 52.97
C THR A 2 57.11 16.76 52.05
N ASP A 3 56.78 17.96 51.84
CA ASP A 3 56.27 18.64 50.69
C ASP A 3 56.46 17.93 49.34
N LEU A 4 55.45 17.97 48.51
CA LEU A 4 55.53 18.44 47.13
C LEU A 4 54.13 18.74 46.62
N THR A 5 53.81 20.00 46.52
CA THR A 5 52.78 20.64 45.69
C THR A 5 53.15 20.47 44.24
N ASP A 6 52.19 20.12 43.41
CA ASP A 6 52.23 20.60 42.06
C ASP A 6 50.81 20.94 41.54
N SER A 7 50.71 22.13 41.04
CA SER A 7 49.58 22.85 40.54
C SER A 7 49.22 22.37 39.13
N ILE A 8 47.97 22.09 38.87
CA ILE A 8 47.44 22.04 37.52
C ILE A 8 46.26 23.01 37.43
N THR A 9 46.44 24.02 36.61
CA THR A 9 45.45 25.01 36.16
C THR A 9 44.30 24.36 35.41
N PRO A 10 43.08 24.89 35.45
CA PRO A 10 41.97 24.45 34.62
C PRO A 10 42.06 25.09 33.22
N ASP A 11 42.15 24.30 32.18
CA ASP A 11 41.90 24.72 30.83
C ASP A 11 40.41 24.61 30.53
N ASP A 12 39.82 25.78 30.32
CA ASP A 12 38.54 25.96 29.65
C ASP A 12 38.68 25.59 28.17
N ASP A 13 37.99 24.55 27.72
CA ASP A 13 37.63 24.42 26.32
C ASP A 13 36.24 23.79 26.21
N MET A 14 35.23 24.64 26.24
CA MET A 14 33.86 24.36 25.80
C MET A 14 33.86 24.24 24.28
N ALA A 15 34.10 23.05 23.73
CA ALA A 15 33.82 22.75 22.33
C ALA A 15 32.32 22.54 22.17
N ALA A 16 31.66 23.54 21.57
CA ALA A 16 30.32 23.45 21.06
C ALA A 16 30.26 22.32 19.99
N THR A 17 29.51 21.28 20.24
CA THR A 17 29.15 20.25 19.28
C THR A 17 28.25 20.88 18.23
N GLN A 18 28.74 21.03 17.02
CA GLN A 18 27.96 21.36 15.83
C GLN A 18 27.03 20.18 15.46
N PRO A 19 25.81 20.46 14.95
CA PRO A 19 24.90 19.42 14.50
C PRO A 19 25.33 18.84 13.15
N ASP A 20 25.25 17.54 13.08
CA ASP A 20 25.16 16.63 11.92
C ASP A 20 25.81 17.01 10.58
N ALA A 21 27.05 16.58 10.43
CA ALA A 21 27.76 16.51 9.15
C ALA A 21 27.22 15.41 8.17
N ALA A 22 26.16 14.70 8.54
CA ALA A 22 25.59 13.63 7.72
C ALA A 22 24.59 14.12 6.65
N VAL A 23 23.95 15.26 6.86
CA VAL A 23 22.99 15.83 5.88
C VAL A 23 23.72 16.60 4.79
N ASP A 24 24.83 17.28 5.13
CA ASP A 24 25.62 18.03 4.16
C ASP A 24 26.47 17.15 3.24
N ALA A 25 26.81 15.93 3.67
CA ALA A 25 27.57 14.99 2.83
C ALA A 25 26.74 14.40 1.68
N VAL A 26 25.41 14.32 1.81
CA VAL A 26 24.52 13.84 0.73
C VAL A 26 24.25 14.93 -0.30
N VAL A 27 24.24 16.20 0.11
CA VAL A 27 24.07 17.33 -0.82
C VAL A 27 25.37 17.64 -1.56
N ALA A 28 26.54 17.46 -0.93
CA ALA A 28 27.84 17.76 -1.55
C ALA A 28 28.31 16.72 -2.58
N THR A 29 27.75 15.49 -2.57
CA THR A 29 28.07 14.46 -3.58
C THR A 29 27.25 14.58 -4.86
N LEU A 30 26.22 15.43 -4.89
CA LEU A 30 25.40 15.68 -6.09
C LEU A 30 25.92 16.84 -6.96
N ASP A 31 26.87 17.65 -6.46
CA ASP A 31 27.34 18.87 -7.14
C ASP A 31 28.67 18.68 -7.91
N SER A 32 29.24 17.48 -7.94
CA SER A 32 30.50 17.20 -8.61
C SER A 32 30.45 16.17 -9.76
N ALA A 33 29.25 15.86 -10.28
CA ALA A 33 29.16 15.05 -11.50
C ALA A 33 29.42 15.93 -12.74
N GLU A 34 30.60 15.84 -13.31
CA GLU A 34 30.87 16.34 -14.66
C GLU A 34 29.85 15.75 -15.64
N PRO A 35 29.37 16.53 -16.65
CA PRO A 35 28.44 16.01 -17.64
C PRO A 35 29.14 14.87 -18.39
N MET A 36 28.63 13.65 -18.22
CA MET A 36 29.09 12.50 -19.00
C MET A 36 28.93 12.80 -20.50
N PRO A 37 29.89 12.44 -21.36
CA PRO A 37 29.75 12.57 -22.79
C PRO A 37 28.52 11.79 -23.25
N ALA A 38 27.73 12.40 -24.13
CA ALA A 38 26.55 11.79 -24.72
C ALA A 38 26.94 10.45 -25.34
N ALA A 39 26.59 9.35 -24.65
CA ALA A 39 26.69 8.03 -25.22
C ALA A 39 25.75 8.00 -26.44
N GLU A 40 26.25 7.50 -27.56
CA GLU A 40 25.44 7.23 -28.75
C GLU A 40 24.21 6.45 -28.34
N THR A 41 23.04 7.11 -28.40
CA THR A 41 21.75 6.58 -28.00
C THR A 41 21.40 5.40 -28.90
N ALA A 42 21.57 4.19 -28.40
CA ALA A 42 20.72 3.10 -28.87
C ALA A 42 19.28 3.64 -28.81
N GLN A 43 18.58 3.68 -29.94
CA GLN A 43 17.25 4.26 -30.05
C GLN A 43 16.35 3.63 -28.98
N ALA A 44 16.03 4.42 -27.94
CA ALA A 44 15.08 4.01 -26.93
C ALA A 44 13.79 3.56 -27.64
N PRO A 45 13.17 2.45 -27.21
CA PRO A 45 11.94 1.97 -27.83
C PRO A 45 10.94 3.12 -27.85
N ARG A 46 10.37 3.41 -29.03
CA ARG A 46 9.44 4.51 -29.22
C ARG A 46 8.16 4.22 -28.43
N MET A 47 8.12 4.64 -27.19
CA MET A 47 6.95 4.50 -26.32
C MET A 47 5.71 5.18 -26.89
N PHE A 48 5.93 6.20 -27.72
CA PHE A 48 4.90 6.96 -28.42
C PHE A 48 4.94 6.68 -29.92
N GLY A 49 5.24 5.44 -30.34
CA GLY A 49 5.40 5.08 -31.75
C GLY A 49 4.20 5.39 -32.66
N GLU A 50 3.05 5.70 -32.07
CA GLU A 50 1.83 6.12 -32.75
C GLU A 50 1.79 7.65 -33.02
N PHE A 51 2.67 8.44 -32.39
CA PHE A 51 2.66 9.89 -32.48
C PHE A 51 3.97 10.44 -33.03
N GLU A 52 3.89 11.26 -34.06
CA GLU A 52 5.00 12.13 -34.49
C GLU A 52 5.05 13.35 -33.57
N ALA A 53 6.20 13.58 -32.86
CA ALA A 53 6.43 14.68 -31.92
C ALA A 53 5.31 14.82 -30.85
N PRO A 54 5.13 13.84 -29.96
CA PRO A 54 4.05 13.82 -28.98
C PRO A 54 4.12 15.02 -28.03
N VAL A 55 2.96 15.65 -27.81
CA VAL A 55 2.79 16.71 -26.78
C VAL A 55 1.95 16.09 -25.65
N VAL A 56 2.56 15.98 -24.48
CA VAL A 56 1.91 15.38 -23.30
C VAL A 56 1.53 16.46 -22.32
N LEU A 57 0.25 16.53 -21.99
CA LEU A 57 -0.27 17.36 -20.90
C LEU A 57 -0.30 16.54 -19.62
N VAL A 58 0.53 16.89 -18.64
CA VAL A 58 0.52 16.29 -17.31
C VAL A 58 -0.36 17.12 -16.38
N LEU A 59 -1.39 16.51 -15.80
CA LEU A 59 -2.30 17.14 -14.84
C LEU A 59 -1.91 16.78 -13.41
N GLY A 60 -1.57 17.82 -12.63
CA GLY A 60 -1.09 17.71 -11.25
C GLY A 60 0.40 17.39 -11.15
N LEU A 61 1.13 18.16 -10.33
CA LEU A 61 2.56 18.00 -10.09
C LEU A 61 2.82 17.44 -8.67
N GLY A 62 2.21 16.30 -8.37
CA GLY A 62 2.55 15.44 -7.26
C GLY A 62 3.72 14.50 -7.61
N GLU A 63 3.96 13.47 -6.82
CA GLU A 63 4.99 12.44 -7.07
C GLU A 63 4.75 11.75 -8.42
N SER A 64 3.57 11.19 -8.65
CA SER A 64 3.22 10.54 -9.93
C SER A 64 3.26 11.50 -11.12
N GLY A 65 2.84 12.77 -10.94
CA GLY A 65 2.88 13.77 -12.01
C GLY A 65 4.31 14.11 -12.43
N LEU A 66 5.21 14.25 -11.46
CA LEU A 66 6.64 14.46 -11.72
C LEU A 66 7.26 13.25 -12.43
N ALA A 67 6.97 12.04 -11.96
CA ALA A 67 7.45 10.80 -12.59
C ALA A 67 6.98 10.68 -14.04
N MET A 68 5.69 10.96 -14.31
CA MET A 68 5.13 10.98 -15.66
C MET A 68 5.80 12.03 -16.54
N ALA A 69 6.02 13.25 -16.03
CA ALA A 69 6.68 14.33 -16.78
C ALA A 69 8.11 13.95 -17.18
N ARG A 70 8.89 13.41 -16.23
CA ARG A 70 10.28 12.95 -16.46
C ARG A 70 10.30 11.80 -17.47
N TRP A 71 9.43 10.81 -17.30
CA TRP A 71 9.34 9.66 -18.19
C TRP A 71 8.99 10.07 -19.62
N CYS A 72 7.96 10.92 -19.80
CA CYS A 72 7.54 11.39 -21.11
C CYS A 72 8.61 12.22 -21.83
N ALA A 73 9.26 13.14 -21.11
CA ALA A 73 10.36 13.93 -21.66
C ALA A 73 11.55 13.07 -22.09
N ARG A 74 11.95 12.10 -21.25
CA ARG A 74 13.00 11.12 -21.56
C ARG A 74 12.73 10.37 -22.87
N HIS A 75 11.46 10.14 -23.20
CA HIS A 75 11.07 9.43 -24.43
C HIS A 75 10.68 10.37 -25.59
N GLY A 76 11.13 11.62 -25.53
CA GLY A 76 11.05 12.57 -26.63
C GLY A 76 9.74 13.34 -26.75
N ALA A 77 8.86 13.29 -25.73
CA ALA A 77 7.66 14.11 -25.71
C ALA A 77 7.95 15.56 -25.31
N ARG A 78 7.26 16.52 -25.91
CA ARG A 78 7.13 17.86 -25.35
C ARG A 78 6.14 17.80 -24.17
N VAL A 79 6.57 18.25 -23.01
CA VAL A 79 5.79 18.16 -21.77
C VAL A 79 5.22 19.52 -21.41
N ARG A 80 3.89 19.56 -21.23
CA ARG A 80 3.18 20.65 -20.57
C ARG A 80 2.66 20.13 -19.25
N VAL A 81 2.95 20.79 -18.13
CA VAL A 81 2.48 20.43 -16.80
C VAL A 81 1.50 21.51 -16.31
N ALA A 82 0.31 21.10 -15.89
CA ALA A 82 -0.66 21.99 -15.29
C ALA A 82 -0.95 21.58 -13.84
N ASP A 83 -0.95 22.56 -12.92
CA ASP A 83 -1.31 22.35 -11.52
C ASP A 83 -2.14 23.54 -11.02
N THR A 84 -3.14 23.28 -10.18
CA THR A 84 -3.98 24.33 -9.61
C THR A 84 -3.22 25.26 -8.65
N ARG A 85 -2.10 24.79 -8.10
CA ARG A 85 -1.21 25.53 -7.20
C ARG A 85 -0.21 26.34 -8.00
N GLU A 86 0.08 27.56 -7.54
CA GLU A 86 1.09 28.43 -8.19
C GLU A 86 2.52 27.87 -8.02
N ALA A 87 2.84 27.29 -6.86
CA ALA A 87 4.15 26.74 -6.54
C ALA A 87 4.03 25.38 -5.86
N PRO A 88 3.67 24.30 -6.61
CA PRO A 88 3.68 22.96 -6.06
C PRO A 88 5.10 22.56 -5.64
N ALA A 89 5.22 21.74 -4.58
CA ALA A 89 6.51 21.37 -3.98
C ALA A 89 7.51 20.78 -4.98
N ASN A 90 7.03 20.06 -6.00
CA ASN A 90 7.87 19.43 -7.02
C ASN A 90 8.25 20.34 -8.20
N LEU A 91 7.81 21.60 -8.22
CA LEU A 91 8.14 22.52 -9.33
C LEU A 91 9.65 22.79 -9.50
N PRO A 92 10.44 22.99 -8.43
CA PRO A 92 11.90 23.10 -8.57
C PRO A 92 12.53 21.86 -9.16
N VAL A 93 12.06 20.66 -8.77
CA VAL A 93 12.55 19.37 -9.27
C VAL A 93 12.20 19.20 -10.75
N LEU A 94 10.97 19.56 -11.15
CA LEU A 94 10.56 19.55 -12.56
C LEU A 94 11.49 20.43 -13.41
N ARG A 95 11.76 21.66 -12.97
CA ARG A 95 12.64 22.60 -13.69
C ARG A 95 14.08 22.10 -13.81
N ALA A 96 14.58 21.38 -12.82
CA ALA A 96 15.92 20.81 -12.83
C ALA A 96 16.04 19.63 -13.79
N HIS A 97 15.02 18.75 -13.85
CA HIS A 97 15.10 17.50 -14.63
C HIS A 97 14.44 17.59 -16.01
N VAL A 98 13.49 18.49 -16.20
CA VAL A 98 12.77 18.71 -17.46
C VAL A 98 12.71 20.22 -17.74
N PRO A 99 13.87 20.87 -18.02
CA PRO A 99 13.94 22.32 -18.14
C PRO A 99 13.07 22.90 -19.27
N ASP A 100 12.80 22.13 -20.32
CA ASP A 100 11.95 22.50 -21.45
C ASP A 100 10.45 22.29 -21.20
N ALA A 101 10.04 21.78 -20.02
CA ALA A 101 8.65 21.61 -19.70
C ALA A 101 7.94 22.97 -19.51
N GLU A 102 6.84 23.15 -20.21
CA GLU A 102 5.93 24.27 -19.98
C GLU A 102 5.15 24.04 -18.68
N PHE A 103 5.23 24.96 -17.71
CA PHE A 103 4.42 24.89 -16.48
C PHE A 103 3.33 25.95 -16.49
N VAL A 104 2.09 25.52 -16.29
CA VAL A 104 0.90 26.36 -16.23
C VAL A 104 0.23 26.19 -14.86
N SER A 105 0.11 27.27 -14.11
CA SER A 105 -0.60 27.29 -12.82
C SER A 105 -2.02 27.80 -12.95
N GLY A 106 -2.90 27.37 -12.06
CA GLY A 106 -4.29 27.83 -11.97
C GLY A 106 -5.32 26.79 -12.43
N PRO A 107 -6.60 27.20 -12.58
CA PRO A 107 -7.66 26.30 -12.97
C PRO A 107 -7.40 25.62 -14.33
N PHE A 108 -7.82 24.37 -14.48
CA PHE A 108 -7.63 23.61 -15.72
C PHE A 108 -8.53 24.15 -16.83
N ALA A 109 -7.99 25.04 -17.66
CA ALA A 109 -8.68 25.61 -18.82
C ALA A 109 -8.64 24.64 -20.01
N LEU A 110 -9.69 24.64 -20.86
CA LEU A 110 -9.75 23.78 -22.04
C LEU A 110 -8.65 24.06 -23.07
N SER A 111 -8.11 25.27 -23.10
CA SER A 111 -6.95 25.64 -23.94
C SER A 111 -5.67 24.87 -23.61
N LEU A 112 -5.60 24.24 -22.44
CA LEU A 112 -4.49 23.31 -22.13
C LEU A 112 -4.40 22.15 -23.10
N LEU A 113 -5.51 21.77 -23.76
CA LEU A 113 -5.56 20.68 -24.75
C LEU A 113 -5.05 21.09 -26.15
N ASP A 114 -4.74 22.36 -26.39
CA ASP A 114 -4.30 22.83 -27.70
C ASP A 114 -3.00 22.14 -28.12
N GLY A 115 -3.08 21.34 -29.20
CA GLY A 115 -1.97 20.56 -29.74
C GLY A 115 -1.55 19.34 -28.92
N VAL A 116 -2.29 19.00 -27.86
CA VAL A 116 -2.00 17.84 -27.00
C VAL A 116 -2.39 16.54 -27.70
N THR A 117 -1.50 15.56 -27.64
CA THR A 117 -1.69 14.20 -28.17
C THR A 117 -2.00 13.16 -27.09
N LEU A 118 -1.69 13.48 -25.82
CA LEU A 118 -1.91 12.62 -24.66
C LEU A 118 -2.11 13.46 -23.40
N VAL A 119 -3.11 13.12 -22.60
CA VAL A 119 -3.25 13.63 -21.22
C VAL A 119 -2.72 12.57 -20.25
N ALA A 120 -1.73 12.96 -19.43
CA ALA A 120 -1.23 12.16 -18.31
C ALA A 120 -1.78 12.72 -17.00
N ILE A 121 -2.61 11.96 -16.27
CA ILE A 121 -3.32 12.45 -15.09
C ILE A 121 -2.78 11.86 -13.79
N SER A 122 -2.53 12.73 -12.81
CA SER A 122 -2.17 12.31 -11.44
C SER A 122 -3.38 11.69 -10.72
N PRO A 123 -3.18 10.60 -9.95
CA PRO A 123 -4.28 9.86 -9.31
C PRO A 123 -5.04 10.67 -8.24
N GLY A 124 -4.44 11.75 -7.71
CA GLY A 124 -5.10 12.64 -6.76
C GLY A 124 -6.20 13.54 -7.34
N LEU A 125 -6.32 13.62 -8.67
CA LEU A 125 -7.32 14.45 -9.34
C LEU A 125 -8.59 13.63 -9.58
N SER A 126 -9.66 13.95 -8.82
CA SER A 126 -10.94 13.26 -8.94
C SER A 126 -11.64 13.61 -10.26
N PRO A 127 -12.16 12.61 -11.00
CA PRO A 127 -13.00 12.86 -12.17
C PRO A 127 -14.36 13.47 -11.80
N LEU A 128 -14.72 13.55 -10.51
CA LEU A 128 -15.91 14.24 -10.01
C LEU A 128 -15.68 15.75 -9.82
N ASP A 129 -14.43 16.23 -9.79
CA ASP A 129 -14.15 17.66 -9.80
C ASP A 129 -14.61 18.27 -11.12
N PRO A 130 -15.49 19.31 -11.11
CA PRO A 130 -16.06 19.87 -12.34
C PRO A 130 -15.01 20.36 -13.35
N ASN A 131 -13.88 20.90 -12.86
CA ASN A 131 -12.82 21.41 -13.74
C ASN A 131 -12.03 20.25 -14.38
N VAL A 132 -11.76 19.19 -13.61
CA VAL A 132 -11.12 17.97 -14.12
C VAL A 132 -12.05 17.28 -15.12
N ALA A 133 -13.32 17.07 -14.74
CA ALA A 133 -14.33 16.45 -15.59
C ALA A 133 -14.50 17.17 -16.93
N ALA A 134 -14.56 18.52 -16.93
CA ALA A 134 -14.71 19.30 -18.16
C ALA A 134 -13.54 19.07 -19.12
N LEU A 135 -12.31 19.06 -18.61
CA LEU A 135 -11.10 18.84 -19.42
C LEU A 135 -11.03 17.39 -19.94
N LEU A 136 -11.33 16.39 -19.09
CA LEU A 136 -11.33 14.99 -19.50
C LEU A 136 -12.41 14.70 -20.57
N ASN A 137 -13.59 15.29 -20.42
CA ASN A 137 -14.66 15.18 -21.42
C ASN A 137 -14.26 15.82 -22.76
N ALA A 138 -13.59 16.99 -22.71
CA ALA A 138 -13.08 17.64 -23.91
C ALA A 138 -11.96 16.83 -24.58
N ALA A 139 -11.05 16.23 -23.81
CA ALA A 139 -10.01 15.32 -24.32
C ALA A 139 -10.64 14.10 -25.03
N ASN A 140 -11.63 13.47 -24.38
CA ASN A 140 -12.35 12.33 -24.97
C ASN A 140 -13.09 12.73 -26.27
N ALA A 141 -13.74 13.90 -26.31
CA ALA A 141 -14.41 14.41 -27.52
C ALA A 141 -13.43 14.65 -28.68
N GLN A 142 -12.18 14.97 -28.39
CA GLN A 142 -11.09 15.13 -29.36
C GLN A 142 -10.33 13.83 -29.62
N SER A 143 -10.76 12.70 -29.05
CA SER A 143 -10.05 11.41 -29.13
C SER A 143 -8.60 11.47 -28.59
N VAL A 144 -8.32 12.39 -27.67
CA VAL A 144 -7.05 12.46 -26.96
C VAL A 144 -7.08 11.45 -25.81
N PRO A 145 -6.20 10.44 -25.79
CA PRO A 145 -6.19 9.44 -24.73
C PRO A 145 -5.82 10.05 -23.37
N VAL A 146 -6.38 9.45 -22.31
CA VAL A 146 -6.09 9.84 -20.91
C VAL A 146 -5.47 8.65 -20.21
N TRP A 147 -4.22 8.79 -19.76
CA TRP A 147 -3.46 7.73 -19.10
C TRP A 147 -2.98 8.18 -17.72
N GLY A 148 -2.98 7.25 -16.78
CA GLY A 148 -2.29 7.40 -15.50
C GLY A 148 -0.87 6.86 -15.56
N GLU A 149 -0.17 6.99 -14.45
CA GLU A 149 1.22 6.50 -14.30
C GLU A 149 1.35 5.01 -14.58
N ILE A 150 0.41 4.19 -14.07
CA ILE A 150 0.44 2.74 -14.22
C ILE A 150 0.15 2.31 -15.67
N GLU A 151 -0.68 3.07 -16.39
CA GLU A 151 -0.86 2.83 -17.84
C GLU A 151 0.42 3.11 -18.62
N LEU A 152 1.12 4.20 -18.32
CA LEU A 152 2.43 4.50 -18.90
C LEU A 152 3.46 3.42 -18.57
N PHE A 153 3.48 2.93 -17.34
CA PHE A 153 4.34 1.82 -16.92
C PHE A 153 4.02 0.52 -17.68
N ALA A 154 2.75 0.15 -17.81
CA ALA A 154 2.35 -1.04 -18.56
C ALA A 154 2.78 -0.98 -20.03
N ARG A 155 2.62 0.19 -20.66
CA ARG A 155 3.08 0.44 -22.05
C ARG A 155 4.61 0.44 -22.15
N ALA A 156 5.31 0.94 -21.13
CA ALA A 156 6.77 0.87 -21.08
C ALA A 156 7.26 -0.58 -21.05
N LEU A 157 6.66 -1.45 -20.22
CA LEU A 157 6.99 -2.88 -20.20
C LEU A 157 6.72 -3.55 -21.57
N ALA A 158 5.61 -3.22 -22.21
CA ALA A 158 5.31 -3.72 -23.56
C ALA A 158 6.34 -3.25 -24.60
N GLY A 159 6.78 -1.99 -24.50
CA GLY A 159 7.85 -1.45 -25.34
C GLY A 159 9.19 -2.15 -25.13
N LEU A 160 9.60 -2.36 -23.88
CA LEU A 160 10.82 -3.09 -23.51
C LEU A 160 10.77 -4.55 -23.97
N LYS A 161 9.60 -5.19 -23.88
CA LYS A 161 9.41 -6.54 -24.40
C LYS A 161 9.62 -6.59 -25.92
N ALA A 162 9.03 -5.64 -26.64
CA ALA A 162 9.15 -5.58 -28.10
C ALA A 162 10.58 -5.24 -28.57
N ALA A 163 11.28 -4.36 -27.86
CA ALA A 163 12.60 -3.87 -28.26
C ALA A 163 13.74 -4.82 -27.90
N GLN A 164 13.69 -5.42 -26.72
CA GLN A 164 14.81 -6.20 -26.16
C GLN A 164 14.39 -7.54 -25.54
N GLY A 165 13.13 -7.96 -25.72
CA GLY A 165 12.65 -9.25 -25.21
C GLY A 165 12.45 -9.30 -23.69
N TYR A 166 12.50 -8.16 -22.99
CA TYR A 166 12.30 -8.11 -21.54
C TYR A 166 10.84 -8.44 -21.19
N ALA A 167 10.61 -9.58 -20.55
CA ALA A 167 9.30 -10.08 -20.20
C ALA A 167 9.27 -10.51 -18.71
N PRO A 168 9.24 -9.57 -17.78
CA PRO A 168 9.18 -9.88 -16.36
C PRO A 168 7.82 -10.46 -15.99
N ARG A 169 7.75 -11.11 -14.81
CA ARG A 169 6.47 -11.40 -14.17
C ARG A 169 5.95 -10.16 -13.46
N VAL A 170 4.64 -9.96 -13.49
CA VAL A 170 3.97 -8.83 -12.82
C VAL A 170 2.94 -9.36 -11.85
N LEU A 171 3.08 -8.99 -10.57
CA LEU A 171 2.13 -9.25 -9.50
C LEU A 171 1.51 -7.93 -9.05
N ALA A 172 0.17 -7.83 -9.05
CA ALA A 172 -0.52 -6.60 -8.74
C ALA A 172 -1.45 -6.78 -7.53
N ILE A 173 -1.43 -5.81 -6.61
CA ILE A 173 -2.14 -5.86 -5.34
C ILE A 173 -2.96 -4.59 -5.15
N THR A 174 -4.28 -4.74 -4.93
CA THR A 174 -5.17 -3.68 -4.47
C THR A 174 -6.08 -4.17 -3.35
N GLY A 175 -6.89 -3.29 -2.81
CA GLY A 175 -7.84 -3.53 -1.74
C GLY A 175 -8.10 -2.24 -0.98
N THR A 176 -9.06 -2.21 -0.09
CA THR A 176 -9.20 -1.09 0.84
C THR A 176 -8.07 -1.15 1.86
N ASN A 177 -7.88 -2.29 2.51
CA ASN A 177 -6.89 -2.51 3.56
C ASN A 177 -5.92 -3.64 3.19
N GLY A 178 -4.73 -3.67 3.84
CA GLY A 178 -3.73 -4.73 3.70
C GLY A 178 -2.79 -4.61 2.50
N LYS A 179 -2.98 -3.65 1.60
CA LYS A 179 -2.18 -3.48 0.38
C LYS A 179 -0.67 -3.48 0.65
N THR A 180 -0.19 -2.55 1.46
CA THR A 180 1.26 -2.37 1.70
C THR A 180 1.88 -3.60 2.34
N THR A 181 1.23 -4.17 3.36
CA THR A 181 1.69 -5.41 4.01
C THR A 181 1.78 -6.55 3.00
N THR A 182 0.74 -6.74 2.17
CA THR A 182 0.74 -7.81 1.16
C THR A 182 1.79 -7.56 0.09
N THR A 183 1.97 -6.31 -0.35
CA THR A 183 2.96 -5.94 -1.38
C THR A 183 4.38 -6.14 -0.87
N ALA A 184 4.72 -5.62 0.31
CA ALA A 184 6.03 -5.78 0.92
C ALA A 184 6.34 -7.26 1.20
N LEU A 185 5.38 -7.99 1.77
CA LEU A 185 5.51 -9.43 2.00
C LEU A 185 5.71 -10.19 0.67
N THR A 186 4.92 -9.89 -0.38
CA THR A 186 5.08 -10.51 -1.70
C THR A 186 6.48 -10.26 -2.26
N GLY A 187 6.98 -9.02 -2.16
CA GLY A 187 8.35 -8.67 -2.54
C GLY A 187 9.40 -9.48 -1.80
N ALA A 188 9.27 -9.59 -0.47
CA ALA A 188 10.15 -10.39 0.37
C ALA A 188 10.14 -11.89 -0.01
N LEU A 189 8.95 -12.45 -0.31
CA LEU A 189 8.80 -13.82 -0.77
C LEU A 189 9.46 -14.08 -2.12
N VAL A 190 9.30 -13.16 -3.08
CA VAL A 190 9.96 -13.21 -4.38
C VAL A 190 11.48 -13.21 -4.21
N GLN A 191 12.01 -12.27 -3.42
CA GLN A 191 13.45 -12.18 -3.14
C GLN A 191 13.98 -13.45 -2.45
N ARG A 192 13.24 -14.00 -1.49
CA ARG A 192 13.60 -15.23 -0.77
C ARG A 192 13.64 -16.45 -1.70
N SER A 193 12.88 -16.44 -2.79
CA SER A 193 12.92 -17.51 -3.80
C SER A 193 14.06 -17.36 -4.83
N GLY A 194 14.97 -16.40 -4.64
CA GLY A 194 16.16 -16.19 -5.46
C GLY A 194 15.89 -15.37 -6.73
N LYS A 195 14.76 -14.65 -6.81
CA LYS A 195 14.44 -13.75 -7.91
C LYS A 195 14.74 -12.31 -7.56
N THR A 196 15.14 -11.52 -8.57
CA THR A 196 15.21 -10.07 -8.45
C THR A 196 13.81 -9.48 -8.50
N VAL A 197 13.55 -8.45 -7.67
CA VAL A 197 12.21 -7.87 -7.52
C VAL A 197 12.25 -6.36 -7.57
N GLY A 198 11.30 -5.76 -8.31
CA GLY A 198 10.98 -4.34 -8.27
C GLY A 198 9.65 -4.15 -7.55
N VAL A 199 9.67 -3.47 -6.39
CA VAL A 199 8.46 -3.14 -5.63
C VAL A 199 8.19 -1.66 -5.81
N ALA A 200 6.97 -1.29 -6.25
CA ALA A 200 6.64 0.09 -6.59
C ALA A 200 5.12 0.33 -6.68
N GLY A 201 4.72 1.56 -6.99
CA GLY A 201 3.33 1.95 -7.30
C GLY A 201 2.75 2.96 -6.34
N ASN A 202 1.65 2.62 -5.64
CA ASN A 202 1.03 3.47 -4.62
C ASN A 202 1.85 3.57 -3.31
N ILE A 203 3.00 2.95 -3.29
CA ILE A 203 4.08 3.10 -2.32
C ILE A 203 5.29 3.68 -3.05
N SER A 204 6.10 4.47 -2.34
CA SER A 204 7.33 5.03 -2.91
C SER A 204 8.39 3.93 -3.09
N PRO A 205 9.15 3.95 -4.17
CA PRO A 205 9.07 4.88 -5.30
C PRO A 205 7.87 4.60 -6.24
N SER A 206 7.50 5.59 -7.06
CA SER A 206 6.53 5.43 -8.13
C SER A 206 6.99 4.36 -9.14
N ALA A 207 6.04 3.75 -9.85
CA ALA A 207 6.37 2.66 -10.79
C ALA A 207 7.29 3.13 -11.93
N LEU A 208 7.08 4.34 -12.46
CA LEU A 208 7.92 4.91 -13.52
C LEU A 208 9.31 5.34 -13.03
N ASP A 209 9.41 5.89 -11.82
CA ASP A 209 10.71 6.24 -11.25
C ASP A 209 11.52 4.97 -10.97
N LYS A 210 10.90 3.94 -10.39
CA LYS A 210 11.58 2.65 -10.18
C LYS A 210 12.01 1.99 -11.48
N LEU A 211 11.17 2.04 -12.51
CA LEU A 211 11.55 1.53 -13.84
C LEU A 211 12.72 2.31 -14.43
N SER A 212 12.70 3.65 -14.31
CA SER A 212 13.79 4.50 -14.78
C SER A 212 15.11 4.17 -14.09
N GLU A 213 15.09 4.03 -12.76
CA GLU A 213 16.27 3.60 -11.97
C GLU A 213 16.82 2.25 -12.47
N CYS A 214 15.94 1.25 -12.66
CA CYS A 214 16.35 -0.07 -13.11
C CYS A 214 16.91 -0.06 -14.54
N VAL A 215 16.35 0.75 -15.44
CA VAL A 215 16.86 0.92 -16.81
C VAL A 215 18.23 1.60 -16.79
N ASP A 216 18.40 2.66 -16.00
CA ASP A 216 19.65 3.41 -15.92
C ASP A 216 20.79 2.59 -15.29
N ALA A 217 20.45 1.72 -14.34
CA ALA A 217 21.41 0.84 -13.67
C ALA A 217 21.63 -0.52 -14.37
N ASP A 218 20.92 -0.79 -15.48
CA ASP A 218 20.89 -2.11 -16.15
C ASP A 218 20.56 -3.27 -15.18
N THR A 219 19.56 -3.04 -14.31
CA THR A 219 19.13 -3.96 -13.25
C THR A 219 17.64 -4.27 -13.32
N LEU A 220 17.10 -4.47 -14.52
CA LEU A 220 15.71 -4.81 -14.73
C LEU A 220 15.33 -6.10 -13.95
N PRO A 221 14.29 -6.09 -13.10
CA PRO A 221 13.98 -7.22 -12.23
C PRO A 221 13.27 -8.36 -12.96
N ASP A 222 13.39 -9.58 -12.41
CA ASP A 222 12.63 -10.75 -12.86
C ASP A 222 11.12 -10.59 -12.60
N VAL A 223 10.76 -9.91 -11.50
CA VAL A 223 9.37 -9.80 -11.03
C VAL A 223 9.10 -8.36 -10.58
N TRP A 224 8.01 -7.78 -11.07
CA TRP A 224 7.43 -6.55 -10.52
C TRP A 224 6.32 -6.88 -9.54
N VAL A 225 6.33 -6.23 -8.38
CA VAL A 225 5.25 -6.31 -7.39
C VAL A 225 4.69 -4.90 -7.21
N LEU A 226 3.45 -4.69 -7.66
CA LEU A 226 2.83 -3.37 -7.73
C LEU A 226 1.74 -3.22 -6.68
N GLU A 227 1.88 -2.23 -5.79
CA GLU A 227 0.75 -1.74 -5.00
C GLU A 227 -0.05 -0.74 -5.84
N LEU A 228 -1.35 -0.98 -5.99
CA LEU A 228 -2.21 -0.12 -6.82
C LEU A 228 -3.40 0.42 -6.03
N SER A 229 -3.57 1.75 -6.06
CA SER A 229 -4.78 2.39 -5.52
C SER A 229 -5.93 2.30 -6.52
N SER A 230 -7.17 2.51 -6.05
CA SER A 230 -8.33 2.64 -6.92
C SER A 230 -8.22 3.84 -7.87
N PHE A 231 -7.54 4.90 -7.42
CA PHE A 231 -7.29 6.11 -8.22
C PHE A 231 -6.37 5.85 -9.42
N GLN A 232 -5.28 5.10 -9.21
CA GLN A 232 -4.38 4.69 -10.28
C GLN A 232 -5.07 3.74 -11.26
N LEU A 233 -5.86 2.81 -10.73
CA LEU A 233 -6.57 1.83 -11.55
C LEU A 233 -7.67 2.47 -12.43
N GLU A 234 -8.23 3.63 -12.06
CA GLU A 234 -9.25 4.32 -12.87
C GLU A 234 -8.74 4.68 -14.26
N THR A 235 -7.46 4.99 -14.39
CA THR A 235 -6.81 5.36 -15.64
C THR A 235 -5.81 4.31 -16.16
N THR A 236 -5.98 3.05 -15.72
CA THR A 236 -5.20 1.89 -16.15
C THR A 236 -6.04 1.01 -17.07
N HIS A 237 -5.55 0.70 -18.27
CA HIS A 237 -6.30 0.01 -19.30
C HIS A 237 -5.60 -1.21 -19.89
N THR A 238 -4.26 -1.19 -19.98
CA THR A 238 -3.48 -2.22 -20.67
C THR A 238 -2.62 -3.09 -19.75
N LEU A 239 -2.71 -2.87 -18.43
CA LEU A 239 -2.02 -3.72 -17.46
C LEU A 239 -2.62 -5.14 -17.50
N ASP A 240 -1.79 -6.13 -17.86
CA ASP A 240 -2.14 -7.56 -17.86
C ASP A 240 -1.15 -8.30 -16.96
N ALA A 241 -1.37 -8.20 -15.66
CA ALA A 241 -0.52 -8.82 -14.66
C ALA A 241 -0.61 -10.36 -14.73
N ASP A 242 0.49 -11.08 -14.45
CA ASP A 242 0.47 -12.55 -14.38
C ASP A 242 -0.47 -13.05 -13.28
N ALA A 243 -0.49 -12.38 -12.12
CA ALA A 243 -1.50 -12.59 -11.09
C ALA A 243 -1.81 -11.30 -10.36
N ALA A 244 -3.05 -11.16 -9.91
CA ALA A 244 -3.49 -9.98 -9.18
C ALA A 244 -4.49 -10.34 -8.06
N THR A 245 -4.56 -9.48 -7.06
CA THR A 245 -5.53 -9.62 -5.97
C THR A 245 -6.24 -8.32 -5.64
N VAL A 246 -7.54 -8.44 -5.34
CA VAL A 246 -8.29 -7.48 -4.55
C VAL A 246 -8.47 -8.08 -3.16
N LEU A 247 -7.82 -7.51 -2.15
CA LEU A 247 -7.79 -8.09 -0.80
C LEU A 247 -9.14 -8.00 -0.08
N ASN A 248 -9.78 -6.85 -0.21
CA ASN A 248 -11.08 -6.54 0.40
C ASN A 248 -11.63 -5.23 -0.19
N ILE A 249 -12.95 -5.04 -0.07
CA ILE A 249 -13.65 -3.82 -0.46
C ILE A 249 -14.56 -3.39 0.70
N THR A 250 -14.15 -2.36 1.42
CA THR A 250 -14.93 -1.70 2.46
C THR A 250 -15.05 -0.22 2.15
N GLN A 251 -15.95 0.50 2.79
CA GLN A 251 -16.19 1.91 2.52
C GLN A 251 -14.92 2.74 2.72
N ASP A 252 -14.50 3.43 1.66
CA ASP A 252 -13.41 4.41 1.64
C ASP A 252 -13.51 5.22 0.34
N HIS A 253 -12.95 6.43 0.31
CA HIS A 253 -12.79 7.26 -0.88
C HIS A 253 -14.07 7.54 -1.68
N LEU A 254 -15.24 7.61 -1.03
CA LEU A 254 -16.51 7.95 -1.70
C LEU A 254 -16.56 9.41 -2.14
N ASP A 255 -15.79 10.29 -1.53
CA ASP A 255 -15.53 11.66 -1.97
C ASP A 255 -14.91 11.72 -3.37
N TRP A 256 -14.13 10.71 -3.74
CA TRP A 256 -13.44 10.61 -5.02
C TRP A 256 -14.24 9.80 -6.06
N HIS A 257 -14.84 8.66 -5.67
CA HIS A 257 -15.53 7.72 -6.58
C HIS A 257 -17.04 7.95 -6.67
N GLY A 258 -17.63 8.65 -5.70
CA GLY A 258 -19.07 8.90 -5.59
C GLY A 258 -19.87 7.73 -5.02
N THR A 259 -19.64 6.49 -5.44
CA THR A 259 -20.37 5.31 -4.99
C THR A 259 -19.44 4.11 -4.72
N MET A 260 -19.94 3.15 -3.93
CA MET A 260 -19.23 1.88 -3.66
C MET A 260 -19.07 1.04 -4.92
N GLU A 261 -20.03 1.07 -5.84
CA GLU A 261 -19.99 0.34 -7.11
C GLU A 261 -18.88 0.89 -8.01
N ALA A 262 -18.74 2.22 -8.11
CA ALA A 262 -17.66 2.86 -8.87
C ALA A 262 -16.29 2.54 -8.25
N TYR A 263 -16.19 2.60 -6.91
CA TYR A 263 -14.98 2.23 -6.18
C TYR A 263 -14.57 0.77 -6.42
N ALA A 264 -15.52 -0.16 -6.34
CA ALA A 264 -15.29 -1.57 -6.62
C ALA A 264 -14.90 -1.79 -8.10
N ALA A 265 -15.61 -1.15 -9.03
CA ALA A 265 -15.32 -1.24 -10.46
C ALA A 265 -13.90 -0.75 -10.80
N ALA A 266 -13.45 0.36 -10.19
CA ALA A 266 -12.09 0.87 -10.34
C ALA A 266 -11.06 -0.18 -9.89
N LYS A 267 -11.26 -0.81 -8.72
CA LYS A 267 -10.37 -1.89 -8.25
C LYS A 267 -10.39 -3.12 -9.16
N GLY A 268 -11.54 -3.46 -9.74
CA GLY A 268 -11.69 -4.58 -10.66
C GLY A 268 -10.85 -4.48 -11.93
N ARG A 269 -10.42 -3.26 -12.32
CA ARG A 269 -9.52 -3.03 -13.48
C ARG A 269 -8.12 -3.65 -13.30
N ILE A 270 -7.77 -4.08 -12.08
CA ILE A 270 -6.51 -4.79 -11.82
C ILE A 270 -6.44 -6.15 -12.54
N PHE A 271 -7.58 -6.71 -12.92
CA PHE A 271 -7.70 -8.00 -13.59
C PHE A 271 -7.70 -7.82 -15.10
N GLY A 272 -6.54 -7.99 -15.73
CA GLY A 272 -6.41 -8.07 -17.19
C GLY A 272 -7.02 -9.34 -17.77
N ALA A 273 -6.87 -9.51 -19.07
CA ALA A 273 -7.48 -10.64 -19.81
C ALA A 273 -6.89 -11.99 -19.43
N ASN A 274 -5.58 -12.03 -19.14
CA ASN A 274 -4.83 -13.26 -18.83
C ASN A 274 -4.46 -13.38 -17.36
N THR A 275 -4.85 -12.42 -16.54
CA THR A 275 -4.49 -12.34 -15.13
C THR A 275 -5.10 -13.48 -14.32
N VAL A 276 -4.28 -14.25 -13.61
CA VAL A 276 -4.73 -15.18 -12.56
C VAL A 276 -5.30 -14.36 -11.40
N ARG A 277 -6.58 -14.55 -11.11
CA ARG A 277 -7.28 -13.81 -10.05
C ARG A 277 -7.09 -14.51 -8.71
N VAL A 278 -6.59 -13.78 -7.73
CA VAL A 278 -6.43 -14.23 -6.35
C VAL A 278 -7.47 -13.52 -5.50
N LEU A 279 -8.49 -14.23 -5.03
CA LEU A 279 -9.72 -13.66 -4.48
C LEU A 279 -9.97 -14.05 -3.03
N ASN A 280 -10.36 -13.08 -2.21
CA ASN A 280 -10.77 -13.30 -0.82
C ASN A 280 -12.21 -13.86 -0.76
N ARG A 281 -12.34 -15.12 -0.27
CA ARG A 281 -13.66 -15.79 -0.16
C ARG A 281 -14.61 -15.19 0.87
N GLN A 282 -14.12 -14.43 1.85
CA GLN A 282 -14.95 -13.77 2.85
C GLN A 282 -15.57 -12.46 2.37
N ASP A 283 -15.12 -11.91 1.26
CA ASP A 283 -15.60 -10.63 0.75
C ASP A 283 -16.47 -10.85 -0.50
N ALA A 284 -17.78 -10.63 -0.35
CA ALA A 284 -18.72 -10.84 -1.45
C ALA A 284 -18.49 -9.89 -2.63
N ALA A 285 -18.03 -8.65 -2.37
CA ALA A 285 -17.72 -7.70 -3.42
C ALA A 285 -16.47 -8.13 -4.21
N VAL A 286 -15.48 -8.72 -3.54
CA VAL A 286 -14.31 -9.33 -4.19
C VAL A 286 -14.71 -10.56 -5.00
N MET A 287 -15.55 -11.43 -4.45
CA MET A 287 -16.02 -12.63 -5.14
C MET A 287 -16.88 -12.32 -6.38
N ALA A 288 -17.45 -11.13 -6.49
CA ALA A 288 -18.13 -10.69 -7.72
C ALA A 288 -17.18 -10.59 -8.93
N PHE A 289 -15.86 -10.52 -8.71
CA PHE A 289 -14.85 -10.55 -9.77
C PHE A 289 -14.46 -11.97 -10.22
N ALA A 290 -15.04 -13.02 -9.64
CA ALA A 290 -14.69 -14.40 -10.00
C ALA A 290 -14.89 -14.68 -11.49
N SER A 291 -13.95 -15.40 -12.09
CA SER A 291 -14.00 -15.80 -13.49
C SER A 291 -15.14 -16.79 -13.75
N LYS A 292 -15.90 -16.57 -14.79
CA LYS A 292 -16.96 -17.50 -15.20
C LYS A 292 -16.42 -18.85 -15.68
N ASN A 293 -15.16 -18.89 -16.09
CA ASN A 293 -14.51 -20.07 -16.65
C ASN A 293 -13.68 -20.86 -15.63
N GLY A 294 -13.62 -20.42 -14.37
CA GLY A 294 -12.74 -20.99 -13.35
C GLY A 294 -11.28 -20.59 -13.52
N GLY A 295 -10.40 -21.22 -12.75
CA GLY A 295 -8.96 -20.90 -12.75
C GLY A 295 -8.55 -19.85 -11.72
N ASP A 296 -9.51 -19.31 -10.96
CA ASP A 296 -9.22 -18.39 -9.86
C ASP A 296 -8.63 -19.12 -8.67
N ILE A 297 -7.65 -18.51 -8.01
CA ILE A 297 -7.13 -18.96 -6.73
C ILE A 297 -7.89 -18.20 -5.64
N THR A 298 -8.37 -18.91 -4.63
CA THR A 298 -9.07 -18.24 -3.53
C THR A 298 -8.34 -18.42 -2.20
N PHE A 299 -8.48 -17.43 -1.32
CA PHE A 299 -7.97 -17.50 0.05
C PHE A 299 -9.03 -17.05 1.06
N GLY A 300 -8.87 -17.48 2.33
CA GLY A 300 -9.82 -17.08 3.37
C GLY A 300 -9.53 -17.77 4.70
N ILE A 301 -10.27 -17.36 5.76
CA ILE A 301 -10.09 -17.88 7.13
C ILE A 301 -10.83 -19.19 7.40
N ASN A 302 -11.58 -19.70 6.44
CA ASN A 302 -12.26 -20.99 6.48
C ASN A 302 -11.46 -22.06 5.70
N GLU A 303 -11.84 -23.33 5.88
CA GLU A 303 -11.25 -24.41 5.11
C GLU A 303 -11.52 -24.24 3.60
N PRO A 304 -10.51 -24.42 2.76
CA PRO A 304 -10.67 -24.31 1.33
C PRO A 304 -11.30 -25.56 0.73
N GLY A 305 -12.25 -25.37 -0.19
CA GLY A 305 -13.00 -26.46 -0.84
C GLY A 305 -12.73 -26.63 -2.34
N THR A 306 -11.79 -25.85 -2.91
CA THR A 306 -11.41 -25.95 -4.32
C THR A 306 -9.90 -26.11 -4.46
N PRO A 307 -9.41 -26.83 -5.50
CA PRO A 307 -7.98 -26.98 -5.73
C PRO A 307 -7.26 -25.61 -5.79
N ASP A 308 -6.00 -25.59 -5.35
CA ASP A 308 -5.12 -24.42 -5.26
C ASP A 308 -5.56 -23.33 -4.27
N ALA A 309 -6.73 -23.46 -3.65
CA ALA A 309 -7.20 -22.50 -2.65
C ALA A 309 -6.41 -22.62 -1.33
N LEU A 310 -6.21 -21.48 -0.67
CA LEU A 310 -5.60 -21.37 0.64
C LEU A 310 -6.65 -21.07 1.71
N GLY A 311 -6.44 -21.58 2.92
CA GLY A 311 -7.36 -21.33 4.03
C GLY A 311 -6.77 -21.66 5.37
N LEU A 312 -7.60 -21.59 6.42
CA LEU A 312 -7.23 -21.99 7.77
C LEU A 312 -7.98 -23.25 8.18
N LEU A 313 -7.24 -24.22 8.69
CA LEU A 313 -7.76 -25.42 9.34
C LEU A 313 -7.46 -25.33 10.84
N ARG A 314 -8.46 -25.45 11.70
CA ARG A 314 -8.25 -25.54 13.15
C ARG A 314 -8.04 -26.98 13.57
N ASP A 315 -6.87 -27.27 14.15
CA ASP A 315 -6.53 -28.57 14.68
C ASP A 315 -5.92 -28.44 16.08
N GLY A 316 -6.54 -29.07 17.07
CA GLY A 316 -6.14 -28.95 18.48
C GLY A 316 -6.19 -27.52 19.02
N GLY A 317 -7.08 -26.66 18.47
CA GLY A 317 -7.19 -25.23 18.84
C GLY A 317 -6.22 -24.31 18.08
N MET A 318 -5.22 -24.86 17.38
CA MET A 318 -4.23 -24.11 16.62
C MET A 318 -4.68 -23.91 15.17
N PRO A 319 -4.67 -22.68 14.63
CA PRO A 319 -4.97 -22.41 13.23
C PRO A 319 -3.75 -22.74 12.36
N TRP A 320 -3.95 -23.57 11.34
CA TRP A 320 -2.95 -23.94 10.33
C TRP A 320 -3.28 -23.29 8.99
N ILE A 321 -2.34 -22.66 8.35
CA ILE A 321 -2.43 -22.30 6.94
C ILE A 321 -2.36 -23.60 6.14
N VAL A 322 -3.39 -23.83 5.32
CA VAL A 322 -3.51 -25.03 4.49
C VAL A 322 -3.71 -24.70 3.03
N LEU A 323 -3.24 -25.60 2.18
CA LEU A 323 -3.45 -25.60 0.74
C LEU A 323 -4.37 -26.76 0.38
N ALA A 324 -5.41 -26.51 -0.40
CA ALA A 324 -6.22 -27.56 -1.00
C ALA A 324 -5.53 -28.09 -2.26
N GLU A 325 -5.13 -29.33 -2.25
CA GLU A 325 -4.62 -30.06 -3.43
C GLU A 325 -5.75 -30.93 -4.00
N ALA A 326 -5.86 -31.05 -5.32
CA ALA A 326 -6.82 -31.98 -5.94
C ALA A 326 -6.54 -33.41 -5.44
N ASP A 327 -7.58 -34.11 -5.02
CA ASP A 327 -7.45 -35.52 -4.65
C ASP A 327 -7.58 -36.39 -5.90
N GLU A 328 -6.43 -36.78 -6.46
CA GLU A 328 -6.38 -37.55 -7.71
C GLU A 328 -6.98 -38.97 -7.55
N GLU A 329 -7.01 -39.52 -6.33
CA GLU A 329 -7.54 -40.83 -6.04
C GLU A 329 -9.06 -40.86 -6.09
N ASP A 330 -9.71 -39.74 -5.70
CA ASP A 330 -11.16 -39.60 -5.65
C ASP A 330 -11.73 -38.81 -6.86
N LEU A 331 -10.93 -38.55 -7.88
CA LEU A 331 -11.43 -37.88 -9.09
C LEU A 331 -12.55 -38.70 -9.74
N PRO A 332 -13.74 -38.11 -10.00
CA PRO A 332 -14.81 -38.80 -10.70
C PRO A 332 -14.32 -39.21 -12.08
N LYS A 333 -14.44 -40.50 -12.42
CA LYS A 333 -14.06 -41.03 -13.74
C LYS A 333 -14.78 -40.21 -14.83
N PRO A 334 -14.09 -39.80 -15.90
CA PRO A 334 -14.68 -38.96 -16.92
C PRO A 334 -15.90 -39.66 -17.55
N THR A 335 -17.10 -39.23 -17.17
CA THR A 335 -18.33 -39.68 -17.81
C THR A 335 -18.51 -38.92 -19.11
N ARG A 336 -18.82 -39.63 -20.23
CA ARG A 336 -19.12 -38.99 -21.50
C ARG A 336 -20.34 -38.07 -21.33
N ARG A 337 -20.11 -36.76 -21.24
CA ARG A 337 -21.20 -35.76 -21.23
C ARG A 337 -21.99 -35.89 -22.52
N LYS A 338 -23.32 -36.01 -22.44
CA LYS A 338 -24.20 -35.90 -23.58
C LYS A 338 -24.19 -34.45 -24.07
N LYS A 339 -24.15 -34.27 -25.40
CA LYS A 339 -24.22 -32.94 -26.03
C LYS A 339 -25.54 -32.27 -25.60
N GLY A 340 -25.46 -31.20 -24.79
CA GLY A 340 -26.62 -30.49 -24.25
C GLY A 340 -26.78 -30.56 -22.71
N ASP A 341 -25.89 -31.23 -22.01
CA ASP A 341 -25.92 -31.30 -20.54
C ASP A 341 -25.24 -30.06 -19.95
N ASN A 342 -26.05 -29.09 -19.51
CA ASN A 342 -25.61 -27.85 -18.89
C ASN A 342 -25.43 -27.97 -17.34
N ALA A 343 -25.43 -29.19 -16.81
CA ALA A 343 -25.20 -29.38 -15.36
C ALA A 343 -23.80 -28.86 -14.98
N PRO A 344 -23.65 -28.11 -13.88
CA PRO A 344 -22.35 -27.70 -13.39
C PRO A 344 -21.46 -28.95 -13.17
N ALA A 345 -20.16 -28.84 -13.45
CA ALA A 345 -19.21 -29.91 -13.17
C ALA A 345 -19.25 -30.26 -11.68
N ALA A 346 -19.20 -31.55 -11.34
CA ALA A 346 -19.09 -31.97 -9.96
C ALA A 346 -17.84 -31.32 -9.32
N PRO A 347 -17.91 -30.87 -8.06
CA PRO A 347 -16.75 -30.29 -7.39
C PRO A 347 -15.62 -31.34 -7.35
N VAL A 348 -14.40 -30.88 -7.65
CA VAL A 348 -13.20 -31.72 -7.56
C VAL A 348 -12.92 -31.96 -6.09
N PRO A 349 -12.83 -33.21 -5.62
CA PRO A 349 -12.42 -33.52 -4.23
C PRO A 349 -11.06 -32.93 -3.94
N VAL A 350 -10.86 -32.45 -2.69
CA VAL A 350 -9.60 -31.85 -2.27
C VAL A 350 -9.07 -32.49 -1.01
N ARG A 351 -7.74 -32.63 -0.95
CA ARG A 351 -7.00 -32.98 0.25
C ARG A 351 -6.33 -31.71 0.81
N LEU A 352 -6.47 -31.49 2.12
CA LEU A 352 -5.88 -30.32 2.77
C LEU A 352 -4.44 -30.64 3.21
N LYS A 353 -3.49 -29.93 2.60
CA LYS A 353 -2.07 -30.00 2.97
C LYS A 353 -1.74 -28.90 3.96
N ARG A 354 -1.31 -29.27 5.16
CA ARG A 354 -0.82 -28.32 6.16
C ARG A 354 0.50 -27.71 5.72
N LEU A 355 0.60 -26.40 5.70
CA LEU A 355 1.79 -25.67 5.30
C LEU A 355 2.58 -25.18 6.53
N MET A 356 1.92 -24.43 7.41
CA MET A 356 2.53 -23.90 8.63
C MET A 356 1.45 -23.46 9.63
N PRO A 357 1.74 -23.43 10.95
CA PRO A 357 0.85 -22.78 11.90
C PRO A 357 0.73 -21.27 11.59
N ALA A 358 -0.48 -20.71 11.69
CA ALA A 358 -0.67 -19.27 11.48
C ALA A 358 0.05 -18.45 12.57
N ASP A 359 0.18 -18.99 13.78
CA ASP A 359 0.89 -18.35 14.90
C ASP A 359 2.42 -18.28 14.69
N ALA A 360 2.96 -19.01 13.70
CA ALA A 360 4.36 -18.90 13.30
C ALA A 360 4.64 -17.65 12.44
N LEU A 361 3.61 -16.92 12.02
CA LEU A 361 3.76 -15.59 11.42
C LEU A 361 4.16 -14.58 12.51
N ARG A 362 5.15 -13.74 12.22
CA ARG A 362 5.52 -12.65 13.14
C ARG A 362 4.52 -11.51 13.13
N ILE A 363 3.85 -11.28 11.99
CA ILE A 363 2.74 -10.34 11.85
C ILE A 363 1.47 -10.95 12.45
N ARG A 364 0.89 -10.27 13.44
CA ARG A 364 -0.21 -10.79 14.25
C ARG A 364 -1.58 -10.56 13.59
N GLY A 365 -2.53 -11.44 13.92
CA GLY A 365 -3.95 -11.29 13.59
C GLY A 365 -4.40 -12.06 12.35
N LEU A 366 -5.71 -12.39 12.33
CA LEU A 366 -6.33 -13.13 11.22
C LEU A 366 -6.27 -12.37 9.90
N HIS A 367 -6.35 -11.03 9.93
CA HIS A 367 -6.21 -10.20 8.75
C HIS A 367 -4.79 -10.32 8.14
N ASN A 368 -3.75 -10.45 8.98
CA ASN A 368 -2.39 -10.68 8.50
C ASN A 368 -2.17 -12.11 8.02
N ALA A 369 -2.87 -13.11 8.60
CA ALA A 369 -2.90 -14.45 8.05
C ALA A 369 -3.54 -14.48 6.65
N THR A 370 -4.61 -13.70 6.41
CA THR A 370 -5.19 -13.53 5.07
C THR A 370 -4.26 -12.80 4.11
N ASN A 371 -3.58 -11.74 4.54
CA ASN A 371 -2.55 -11.05 3.75
C ASN A 371 -1.41 -12.00 3.36
N ALA A 372 -0.95 -12.84 4.29
CA ALA A 372 0.07 -13.85 4.05
C ALA A 372 -0.39 -14.92 3.04
N MET A 373 -1.64 -15.38 3.13
CA MET A 373 -2.21 -16.31 2.15
C MET A 373 -2.35 -15.67 0.76
N ALA A 374 -2.74 -14.39 0.67
CA ALA A 374 -2.80 -13.66 -0.60
C ALA A 374 -1.41 -13.55 -1.25
N ALA A 375 -0.38 -13.15 -0.48
CA ALA A 375 1.00 -13.07 -0.95
C ALA A 375 1.53 -14.44 -1.42
N LEU A 376 1.26 -15.50 -0.64
CA LEU A 376 1.61 -16.88 -0.99
C LEU A 376 0.92 -17.33 -2.28
N ALA A 377 -0.37 -17.01 -2.46
CA ALA A 377 -1.14 -17.36 -3.65
C ALA A 377 -0.58 -16.66 -4.90
N LEU A 378 -0.28 -15.34 -4.81
CA LEU A 378 0.34 -14.57 -5.89
C LEU A 378 1.68 -15.16 -6.33
N CYS A 379 2.57 -15.45 -5.38
CA CYS A 379 3.88 -16.05 -5.66
C CYS A 379 3.76 -17.46 -6.28
N ARG A 380 2.79 -18.26 -5.80
CA ARG A 380 2.52 -19.59 -6.38
C ARG A 380 1.97 -19.49 -7.80
N ALA A 381 1.13 -18.52 -8.10
CA ALA A 381 0.57 -18.32 -9.43
C ALA A 381 1.65 -18.14 -10.52
N ILE A 382 2.82 -17.60 -10.16
CA ILE A 382 3.97 -17.47 -11.07
C ILE A 382 5.00 -18.62 -10.91
N GLY A 383 4.65 -19.67 -10.19
CA GLY A 383 5.44 -20.90 -10.09
C GLY A 383 6.61 -20.87 -9.10
N LEU A 384 6.61 -19.94 -8.13
CA LEU A 384 7.68 -19.90 -7.12
C LEU A 384 7.56 -21.08 -6.12
N PRO A 385 8.68 -21.66 -5.65
CA PRO A 385 8.69 -22.86 -4.82
C PRO A 385 8.16 -22.60 -3.42
N VAL A 386 7.13 -23.35 -3.01
CA VAL A 386 6.42 -23.19 -1.72
C VAL A 386 7.36 -23.23 -0.52
N SER A 387 8.40 -24.07 -0.53
CA SER A 387 9.35 -24.18 0.60
C SER A 387 10.04 -22.85 0.90
N ALA A 388 10.54 -22.15 -0.14
CA ALA A 388 11.18 -20.85 0.01
C ALA A 388 10.18 -19.80 0.52
N LEU A 389 8.94 -19.85 0.01
CA LEU A 389 7.87 -18.92 0.41
C LEU A 389 7.51 -19.09 1.90
N LEU A 390 7.41 -20.33 2.40
CA LEU A 390 7.10 -20.58 3.82
C LEU A 390 8.20 -20.09 4.76
N HIS A 391 9.47 -20.14 4.35
CA HIS A 391 10.56 -19.53 5.12
C HIS A 391 10.42 -18.00 5.14
N GLY A 392 10.13 -17.37 3.99
CA GLY A 392 9.91 -15.94 3.91
C GLY A 392 8.74 -15.46 4.77
N LEU A 393 7.63 -16.21 4.82
CA LEU A 393 6.48 -15.91 5.68
C LEU A 393 6.84 -15.88 7.17
N ARG A 394 7.74 -16.77 7.63
CA ARG A 394 8.20 -16.80 9.03
C ARG A 394 9.17 -15.68 9.37
N ASP A 395 9.98 -15.26 8.39
CA ASP A 395 11.03 -14.26 8.57
C ASP A 395 10.47 -12.82 8.54
N TYR A 396 9.36 -12.60 7.86
CA TYR A 396 8.79 -11.26 7.65
C TYR A 396 8.28 -10.66 8.96
N ALA A 397 8.85 -9.50 9.32
CA ALA A 397 8.57 -8.83 10.59
C ALA A 397 7.38 -7.86 10.57
N GLY A 398 6.88 -7.48 9.41
CA GLY A 398 5.85 -6.47 9.21
C GLY A 398 6.42 -5.12 8.76
N GLU A 399 5.52 -4.19 8.46
CA GLU A 399 5.84 -2.83 8.05
C GLU A 399 5.63 -1.85 9.22
N PRO A 400 6.42 -0.76 9.30
CA PRO A 400 6.22 0.27 10.30
C PRO A 400 4.78 0.82 10.32
N HIS A 401 4.29 1.15 11.51
CA HIS A 401 2.98 1.76 11.74
C HIS A 401 1.78 0.90 11.32
N ARG A 402 1.94 -0.43 11.29
CA ARG A 402 0.88 -1.41 10.98
C ARG A 402 0.77 -2.49 12.05
N VAL A 403 0.07 -2.15 13.12
CA VAL A 403 -0.03 -2.98 14.35
C VAL A 403 1.37 -3.39 14.82
N GLU A 404 2.30 -2.44 14.75
CA GLU A 404 3.69 -2.61 15.14
C GLU A 404 3.82 -2.59 16.67
N LEU A 405 4.42 -3.62 17.24
CA LEU A 405 4.75 -3.62 18.67
C LEU A 405 5.95 -2.71 18.91
N ILE A 406 5.73 -1.57 19.56
CA ILE A 406 6.79 -0.56 19.80
C ILE A 406 7.41 -0.64 21.21
N ALA A 407 6.64 -1.12 22.19
CA ALA A 407 7.10 -1.26 23.57
C ALA A 407 6.27 -2.29 24.33
N ALA A 408 6.86 -2.85 25.38
CA ALA A 408 6.16 -3.66 26.36
C ALA A 408 6.76 -3.41 27.75
N PHE A 409 5.95 -2.94 28.70
CA PHE A 409 6.33 -2.74 30.11
C PHE A 409 5.08 -2.82 30.99
N ASP A 410 5.26 -3.11 32.29
CA ASP A 410 4.16 -3.34 33.24
C ASP A 410 3.15 -4.42 32.78
N ASP A 411 3.61 -5.40 32.00
CA ASP A 411 2.77 -6.42 31.34
C ASP A 411 1.69 -5.82 30.40
N ILE A 412 1.95 -4.62 29.85
CA ILE A 412 1.14 -3.93 28.85
C ILE A 412 1.97 -3.79 27.57
N GLU A 413 1.40 -4.18 26.44
CA GLU A 413 2.00 -4.01 25.11
C GLU A 413 1.47 -2.75 24.44
N PHE A 414 2.33 -2.00 23.77
CA PHE A 414 1.98 -0.78 23.04
C PHE A 414 2.15 -1.02 21.54
N PHE A 415 1.06 -0.84 20.79
CA PHE A 415 1.02 -1.07 19.35
C PHE A 415 0.75 0.22 18.58
N ASP A 416 1.55 0.46 17.56
CA ASP A 416 1.38 1.54 16.59
C ASP A 416 0.70 1.01 15.33
N ASP A 417 -0.53 1.47 15.07
CA ASP A 417 -1.27 1.28 13.83
C ASP A 417 -1.70 2.65 13.26
N SER A 418 -0.81 3.65 13.34
CA SER A 418 -1.10 5.01 12.89
C SER A 418 -1.52 5.07 11.42
N LYS A 419 -1.15 4.09 10.59
CA LYS A 419 -1.59 3.96 9.20
C LYS A 419 -3.02 3.42 9.05
N GLY A 420 -3.68 3.02 10.14
CA GLY A 420 -5.09 2.63 10.22
C GLY A 420 -6.02 3.84 10.09
N THR A 421 -6.11 4.45 8.91
CA THR A 421 -6.79 5.73 8.65
C THR A 421 -8.26 5.58 8.24
N ASN A 422 -8.83 4.39 8.37
CA ASN A 422 -10.24 4.10 8.13
C ASN A 422 -10.80 3.10 9.13
N VAL A 423 -12.11 3.08 9.25
CA VAL A 423 -12.87 2.22 10.19
C VAL A 423 -12.50 0.74 10.02
N GLY A 424 -12.42 0.24 8.78
CA GLY A 424 -12.11 -1.17 8.51
C GLY A 424 -10.73 -1.60 8.99
N ALA A 425 -9.73 -0.71 8.94
CA ALA A 425 -8.39 -0.98 9.46
C ALA A 425 -8.43 -1.17 10.98
N THR A 426 -9.09 -0.26 11.70
CA THR A 426 -9.21 -0.33 13.17
C THR A 426 -10.01 -1.55 13.62
N VAL A 427 -11.10 -1.91 12.92
CA VAL A 427 -11.85 -3.16 13.14
C VAL A 427 -10.93 -4.38 13.02
N ALA A 428 -10.11 -4.41 11.97
CA ALA A 428 -9.18 -5.51 11.75
C ALA A 428 -8.08 -5.58 12.82
N ALA A 429 -7.56 -4.43 13.27
CA ALA A 429 -6.54 -4.35 14.31
C ALA A 429 -7.09 -4.83 15.67
N LEU A 430 -8.29 -4.36 16.07
CA LEU A 430 -8.97 -4.79 17.30
C LEU A 430 -9.20 -6.30 17.32
N SER A 431 -9.80 -6.83 16.24
CA SER A 431 -10.10 -8.26 16.14
C SER A 431 -8.85 -9.13 16.04
N GLY A 432 -7.74 -8.55 15.56
CA GLY A 432 -6.49 -9.27 15.26
C GLY A 432 -5.59 -9.50 16.47
N LEU A 433 -5.60 -8.63 17.46
CA LEU A 433 -4.65 -8.69 18.58
C LEU A 433 -4.93 -9.83 19.58
N SER A 434 -6.16 -10.40 19.56
CA SER A 434 -6.56 -11.52 20.45
C SER A 434 -6.35 -11.21 21.94
N LYS A 435 -6.39 -9.94 22.34
CA LYS A 435 -6.23 -9.40 23.69
C LYS A 435 -7.29 -8.34 23.97
N HIS A 436 -7.50 -8.00 25.25
CA HIS A 436 -8.21 -6.76 25.55
C HIS A 436 -7.34 -5.56 25.21
N VAL A 437 -7.98 -4.53 24.66
CA VAL A 437 -7.30 -3.36 24.10
C VAL A 437 -7.82 -2.09 24.76
N VAL A 438 -6.94 -1.16 25.09
CA VAL A 438 -7.30 0.24 25.24
C VAL A 438 -6.99 0.94 23.92
N LEU A 439 -8.06 1.33 23.22
CA LEU A 439 -7.96 1.93 21.89
C LEU A 439 -7.75 3.46 22.00
N ILE A 440 -6.80 4.00 21.22
CA ILE A 440 -6.72 5.43 20.95
C ILE A 440 -7.21 5.66 19.52
N ALA A 441 -8.34 6.40 19.37
CA ALA A 441 -8.99 6.62 18.08
C ALA A 441 -9.39 8.08 17.89
N GLY A 442 -9.46 8.50 16.61
CA GLY A 442 -9.91 9.83 16.21
C GLY A 442 -8.98 10.55 15.25
N GLY A 443 -9.41 11.72 14.82
CA GLY A 443 -8.78 12.51 13.78
C GLY A 443 -9.81 13.04 12.77
N ASP A 444 -9.43 13.15 11.49
CA ASP A 444 -10.30 13.51 10.37
C ASP A 444 -10.94 12.25 9.75
N GLY A 445 -12.21 12.03 9.99
CA GLY A 445 -12.97 10.85 9.54
C GLY A 445 -13.41 10.91 8.08
N LYS A 446 -13.25 12.01 7.37
CA LYS A 446 -13.63 12.17 5.95
C LYS A 446 -15.06 11.74 5.64
N GLY A 447 -15.99 11.95 6.57
CA GLY A 447 -17.40 11.57 6.40
C GLY A 447 -17.69 10.06 6.48
N GLN A 448 -16.77 9.24 7.01
CA GLN A 448 -17.00 7.80 7.22
C GLN A 448 -18.11 7.54 8.24
N ASP A 449 -18.80 6.42 8.06
CA ASP A 449 -19.66 5.83 9.09
C ASP A 449 -18.81 5.07 10.12
N PHE A 450 -18.90 5.48 11.41
CA PHE A 450 -18.18 4.84 12.51
C PHE A 450 -18.97 3.70 13.18
N SER A 451 -20.21 3.48 12.79
CA SER A 451 -21.06 2.44 13.40
C SER A 451 -20.46 1.02 13.36
N PRO A 452 -19.65 0.62 12.32
CA PRO A 452 -19.02 -0.70 12.31
C PRO A 452 -17.94 -0.92 13.40
N LEU A 453 -17.49 0.14 14.09
CA LEU A 453 -16.59 0.01 15.23
C LEU A 453 -17.29 -0.51 16.48
N ALA A 454 -18.62 -0.35 16.60
CA ALA A 454 -19.35 -0.61 17.85
C ALA A 454 -19.21 -2.06 18.33
N GLU A 455 -19.42 -3.04 17.46
CA GLU A 455 -19.32 -4.45 17.81
C GLU A 455 -17.91 -4.88 18.21
N PRO A 456 -16.83 -4.61 17.42
CA PRO A 456 -15.46 -4.91 17.82
C PRO A 456 -15.01 -4.20 19.10
N VAL A 457 -15.41 -2.94 19.29
CA VAL A 457 -15.12 -2.20 20.51
C VAL A 457 -15.79 -2.85 21.71
N ALA A 458 -17.08 -3.21 21.63
CA ALA A 458 -17.78 -3.89 22.71
C ALA A 458 -17.16 -5.25 23.05
N GLN A 459 -16.59 -5.94 22.07
CA GLN A 459 -16.00 -7.27 22.25
C GLN A 459 -14.56 -7.23 22.78
N PHE A 460 -13.74 -6.31 22.29
CA PHE A 460 -12.29 -6.34 22.51
C PHE A 460 -11.76 -5.14 23.30
N ALA A 461 -12.46 -4.01 23.33
CA ALA A 461 -11.95 -2.84 23.99
C ALA A 461 -12.33 -2.77 25.48
N ARG A 462 -11.37 -2.42 26.34
CA ARG A 462 -11.59 -2.09 27.74
C ARG A 462 -12.01 -0.62 27.90
N ALA A 463 -11.39 0.25 27.12
CA ALA A 463 -11.71 1.67 27.05
C ALA A 463 -11.33 2.22 25.67
N VAL A 464 -11.89 3.36 25.30
CA VAL A 464 -11.49 4.12 24.10
C VAL A 464 -11.12 5.54 24.52
N VAL A 465 -9.92 5.97 24.15
CA VAL A 465 -9.46 7.35 24.31
C VAL A 465 -9.62 8.06 22.97
N LEU A 466 -10.41 9.11 22.97
CA LEU A 466 -10.82 9.85 21.77
C LEU A 466 -9.99 11.11 21.59
N ILE A 467 -9.48 11.33 20.38
CA ILE A 467 -8.68 12.50 20.00
C ILE A 467 -9.21 13.11 18.70
N GLY A 468 -8.84 14.35 18.41
CA GLY A 468 -9.06 15.00 17.13
C GLY A 468 -10.49 15.45 16.83
N ARG A 469 -10.67 15.93 15.60
CA ARG A 469 -11.85 16.67 15.17
C ARG A 469 -13.15 15.87 15.26
N ASP A 470 -13.13 14.63 14.79
CA ASP A 470 -14.33 13.79 14.65
C ASP A 470 -14.53 12.83 15.84
N ALA A 471 -13.81 13.05 16.96
CA ALA A 471 -14.02 12.35 18.24
C ALA A 471 -15.50 12.33 18.68
N PRO A 472 -16.29 13.41 18.54
CA PRO A 472 -17.72 13.39 18.90
C PRO A 472 -18.53 12.39 18.07
N LEU A 473 -18.23 12.20 16.77
CA LEU A 473 -18.91 11.26 15.89
C LEU A 473 -18.61 9.80 16.29
N ILE A 474 -17.33 9.51 16.63
CA ILE A 474 -16.94 8.19 17.15
C ILE A 474 -17.62 7.94 18.49
N ARG A 475 -17.70 8.92 19.38
CA ARG A 475 -18.40 8.82 20.67
C ARG A 475 -19.87 8.47 20.47
N GLU A 476 -20.56 9.12 19.52
CA GLU A 476 -21.95 8.84 19.20
C GLU A 476 -22.13 7.40 18.71
N ALA A 477 -21.29 6.94 17.79
CA ALA A 477 -21.31 5.57 17.26
C ALA A 477 -21.07 4.51 18.34
N LEU A 478 -20.25 4.82 19.37
CA LEU A 478 -19.88 3.90 20.44
C LEU A 478 -20.73 4.04 21.72
N ALA A 479 -21.68 4.97 21.77
CA ALA A 479 -22.44 5.30 22.99
C ALA A 479 -23.14 4.09 23.65
N ASN A 480 -23.55 3.10 22.86
CA ASN A 480 -24.29 1.93 23.33
C ASN A 480 -23.42 0.68 23.55
N THR A 481 -22.09 0.78 23.45
CA THR A 481 -21.17 -0.36 23.60
C THR A 481 -20.95 -0.77 25.06
N GLY A 482 -21.24 0.12 26.01
CA GLY A 482 -20.92 -0.07 27.44
C GLY A 482 -19.45 0.11 27.78
N VAL A 483 -18.60 0.46 26.82
CA VAL A 483 -17.16 0.68 26.99
C VAL A 483 -16.92 2.14 27.43
N ALA A 484 -15.94 2.36 28.33
CA ALA A 484 -15.58 3.69 28.78
C ALA A 484 -15.01 4.53 27.63
N LEU A 485 -15.56 5.74 27.42
CA LEU A 485 -15.12 6.69 26.39
C LEU A 485 -14.53 7.92 27.06
N ILE A 486 -13.25 8.19 26.81
CA ILE A 486 -12.43 9.23 27.47
C ILE A 486 -11.97 10.22 26.41
N ASP A 487 -12.10 11.53 26.63
CA ASP A 487 -11.58 12.54 25.73
C ASP A 487 -10.16 12.95 26.12
N ALA A 488 -9.29 13.06 25.15
CA ALA A 488 -7.96 13.63 25.33
C ALA A 488 -7.73 14.78 24.34
N PRO A 489 -7.16 15.91 24.78
CA PRO A 489 -6.95 17.07 23.92
C PRO A 489 -5.80 16.85 22.91
N THR A 490 -4.84 16.00 23.24
CA THR A 490 -3.68 15.67 22.39
C THR A 490 -3.33 14.19 22.51
N LEU A 491 -2.51 13.69 21.59
CA LEU A 491 -2.06 12.30 21.61
C LEU A 491 -1.10 12.04 22.80
N GLU A 492 -0.28 13.02 23.15
CA GLU A 492 0.61 12.94 24.33
C GLU A 492 -0.17 12.79 25.63
N ALA A 493 -1.35 13.43 25.74
CA ALA A 493 -2.26 13.26 26.87
C ALA A 493 -3.02 11.93 26.81
N ALA A 494 -3.31 11.42 25.60
CA ALA A 494 -4.06 10.20 25.41
C ALA A 494 -3.27 8.95 25.87
N VAL A 495 -1.96 8.90 25.63
CA VAL A 495 -1.11 7.75 25.96
C VAL A 495 -1.12 7.40 27.44
N PRO A 496 -0.81 8.32 28.39
CA PRO A 496 -0.88 8.00 29.82
C PRO A 496 -2.32 7.70 30.28
N GLN A 497 -3.35 8.34 29.69
CA GLN A 497 -4.75 8.02 30.00
C GLN A 497 -5.10 6.59 29.55
N ALA A 498 -4.67 6.18 28.36
CA ALA A 498 -4.89 4.83 27.88
C ALA A 498 -4.16 3.79 28.75
N ALA A 499 -2.91 4.04 29.08
CA ALA A 499 -2.13 3.17 29.95
C ALA A 499 -2.73 3.03 31.36
N ALA A 500 -3.39 4.08 31.88
CA ALA A 500 -4.08 4.04 33.18
C ALA A 500 -5.38 3.18 33.15
N GLN A 501 -5.98 2.94 31.98
CA GLN A 501 -7.14 2.07 31.81
C GLN A 501 -6.75 0.61 31.55
N ALA A 502 -5.51 0.37 31.08
CA ALA A 502 -5.03 -0.97 30.77
C ALA A 502 -4.76 -1.79 32.04
N GLN A 503 -4.96 -3.09 31.95
CA GLN A 503 -4.63 -4.07 32.97
C GLN A 503 -3.45 -4.95 32.50
N PRO A 504 -2.73 -5.63 33.39
CA PRO A 504 -1.70 -6.60 32.99
C PRO A 504 -2.23 -7.61 31.96
N GLY A 505 -1.51 -7.79 30.87
CA GLY A 505 -1.89 -8.64 29.74
C GLY A 505 -2.65 -7.92 28.62
N ASP A 506 -3.11 -6.67 28.85
CA ASP A 506 -3.79 -5.86 27.83
C ASP A 506 -2.81 -5.23 26.83
N ALA A 507 -3.36 -4.63 25.78
CA ALA A 507 -2.64 -3.81 24.82
C ALA A 507 -3.17 -2.36 24.82
N VAL A 508 -2.28 -1.39 24.65
CA VAL A 508 -2.62 -0.02 24.23
C VAL A 508 -2.38 0.06 22.73
N LEU A 509 -3.42 0.37 21.97
CA LEU A 509 -3.40 0.39 20.51
C LEU A 509 -3.72 1.79 19.98
N LEU A 510 -2.77 2.41 19.30
CA LEU A 510 -3.07 3.54 18.43
C LEU A 510 -3.59 3.01 17.08
N SER A 511 -4.88 2.99 16.85
CA SER A 511 -5.51 2.68 15.56
C SER A 511 -6.67 3.66 15.33
N PRO A 512 -6.36 4.79 14.68
CA PRO A 512 -7.19 6.00 14.79
C PRO A 512 -8.52 5.95 14.03
N ALA A 513 -8.73 5.04 13.09
CA ALA A 513 -9.87 5.02 12.17
C ALA A 513 -10.02 6.29 11.30
N CYS A 514 -9.15 7.26 11.45
CA CYS A 514 -9.22 8.60 10.87
C CYS A 514 -7.90 9.02 10.23
N ALA A 515 -7.95 9.91 9.24
CA ALA A 515 -6.76 10.60 8.77
C ALA A 515 -6.20 11.49 9.88
N SER A 516 -4.94 11.95 9.69
CA SER A 516 -4.18 12.64 10.74
C SER A 516 -4.10 14.16 10.54
N PHE A 517 -4.60 14.69 9.43
CA PHE A 517 -4.33 16.07 8.97
C PHE A 517 -4.96 17.18 9.81
N ASP A 518 -5.87 16.83 10.71
CA ASP A 518 -6.48 17.76 11.67
C ASP A 518 -5.56 18.12 12.84
N MET A 519 -4.63 17.20 13.21
CA MET A 519 -3.72 17.37 14.34
C MET A 519 -2.23 17.20 13.96
N PHE A 520 -1.90 16.52 12.87
CA PHE A 520 -0.53 16.15 12.50
C PHE A 520 -0.28 16.44 11.01
N ARG A 521 1.00 16.52 10.62
CA ARG A 521 1.41 16.72 9.23
C ARG A 521 1.02 15.53 8.33
N ASN A 522 1.15 14.32 8.86
CA ASN A 522 0.84 13.05 8.20
C ASN A 522 0.74 11.93 9.27
N TYR A 523 0.49 10.70 8.84
CA TYR A 523 0.37 9.57 9.76
C TYR A 523 1.72 9.17 10.39
N GLU A 524 2.86 9.37 9.71
CA GLU A 524 4.19 9.13 10.27
C GLU A 524 4.47 10.09 11.44
N HIS A 525 4.12 11.37 11.29
CA HIS A 525 4.25 12.34 12.38
C HIS A 525 3.37 11.96 13.59
N ARG A 526 2.14 11.46 13.36
CA ARG A 526 1.29 10.94 14.44
C ARG A 526 1.93 9.73 15.13
N ALA A 527 2.51 8.81 14.37
CA ALA A 527 3.24 7.66 14.89
C ALA A 527 4.44 8.11 15.73
N GLN A 528 5.23 9.05 15.25
CA GLN A 528 6.37 9.61 15.98
C GLN A 528 5.95 10.18 17.33
N VAL A 529 4.89 11.01 17.37
CA VAL A 529 4.36 11.58 18.61
C VAL A 529 3.90 10.49 19.58
N PHE A 530 3.28 9.42 19.06
CA PHE A 530 2.88 8.26 19.87
C PHE A 530 4.09 7.55 20.48
N HIS A 531 5.12 7.27 19.69
CA HIS A 531 6.37 6.66 20.16
C HIS A 531 7.03 7.51 21.25
N GLU A 532 7.17 8.82 21.02
CA GLU A 532 7.75 9.74 21.98
C GLU A 532 6.96 9.76 23.30
N ALA A 533 5.63 9.75 23.23
CA ALA A 533 4.78 9.72 24.41
C ALA A 533 4.88 8.39 25.17
N VAL A 534 5.02 7.25 24.47
CA VAL A 534 5.25 5.94 25.10
C VAL A 534 6.61 5.87 25.77
N VAL A 535 7.66 6.39 25.13
CA VAL A 535 9.02 6.47 25.71
C VAL A 535 9.02 7.35 26.97
N ALA A 536 8.36 8.51 26.93
CA ALA A 536 8.24 9.39 28.09
C ALA A 536 7.50 8.70 29.25
N LEU A 537 6.39 8.00 28.95
CA LEU A 537 5.65 7.23 29.95
C LEU A 537 6.50 6.10 30.57
N ALA A 538 7.31 5.39 29.78
CA ALA A 538 8.21 4.36 30.25
C ALA A 538 9.28 4.95 31.19
N ALA A 539 9.87 6.09 30.81
CA ALA A 539 10.86 6.81 31.62
C ALA A 539 10.27 7.26 32.98
N ASP A 540 9.04 7.80 33.01
CA ASP A 540 8.33 8.18 34.23
C ASP A 540 8.09 6.98 35.16
N ARG A 541 8.02 5.76 34.61
CA ARG A 541 7.88 4.49 35.35
C ARG A 541 9.24 3.83 35.66
N GLY A 542 10.36 4.47 35.29
CA GLY A 542 11.72 3.97 35.51
C GLY A 542 12.14 2.83 34.57
N VAL A 543 11.47 2.68 33.44
CA VAL A 543 11.80 1.71 32.39
C VAL A 543 12.57 2.40 31.27
N LEU A 544 13.70 1.82 30.87
CA LEU A 544 14.47 2.24 29.68
C LEU A 544 14.02 1.38 28.48
N LEU A 545 13.53 2.02 27.44
CA LEU A 545 13.15 1.39 26.18
C LEU A 545 14.28 1.48 25.14
#